data_3359ca4ae5eb961e085401581b3afd11
#
_entry.id   3359ca4ae5eb961e085401581b3afd11
#
_cell.length_a   1.000
_cell.length_b   1.000
_cell.length_c   1.000
_cell.angle_alpha   90.00
_cell.angle_beta   90.00
_cell.angle_gamma   90.00
#
_symmetry.space_group_name_H-M   'P 1'
#
loop_
_entity.id
_entity.type
_entity.pdbx_description
1 polymer ?
#
loop_
_entity_poly.entity_id
_entity_poly.type
_entity_poly.pdbx_seq_one_letter_code
_entity_poly.pdbx_strand_id
1 'polypeptide(L)'
;MNMNYQSNRTFFKPKKALRYVGGAFCLLAVPVFFMMGTVALIPLIIGVLCLFVSREINVRGSEVEEQIKTETDRLSAELEDKYYDVKHPYPKMMVTVVGDYVTEGEGLKMRRSSLGKNITSRYRVVAIGTKNGRLYYAEECFSIIDDSDYSSSEGDFDFDELARVEYGPAEGATVPHSEFALISAEGKEIFRVPAPTDYTTEKYVEDLNVIFARARNEAGGKETTE
;
A
#
# COMPACT_ATOMS: atom_id res chain seq x y z
N MET A 1 -9.41 -10.33 -9.65
CA MET A 1 -8.70 -10.24 -8.36
C MET A 1 -8.64 -11.61 -7.71
N ASN A 2 -7.45 -12.14 -7.43
CA ASN A 2 -7.29 -13.53 -6.91
C ASN A 2 -6.88 -13.51 -5.43
N MET A 3 -7.55 -12.66 -4.63
CA MET A 3 -7.28 -12.48 -3.21
C MET A 3 -8.08 -13.44 -2.34
N ASN A 4 -7.41 -14.03 -1.35
CA ASN A 4 -8.08 -14.84 -0.34
C ASN A 4 -8.48 -13.96 0.86
N TYR A 5 -9.56 -13.20 0.72
CA TYR A 5 -10.06 -12.26 1.75
C TYR A 5 -10.29 -12.91 3.12
N GLN A 6 -10.83 -14.12 3.16
CA GLN A 6 -11.08 -14.83 4.41
C GLN A 6 -9.76 -15.19 5.12
N SER A 7 -8.78 -15.66 4.37
CA SER A 7 -7.45 -15.97 4.87
C SER A 7 -6.78 -14.69 5.40
N ASN A 8 -6.84 -13.61 4.63
CA ASN A 8 -6.24 -12.33 4.99
C ASN A 8 -6.90 -11.71 6.23
N ARG A 9 -8.23 -11.79 6.37
CA ARG A 9 -8.94 -11.40 7.61
C ARG A 9 -8.38 -12.15 8.83
N THR A 10 -8.05 -13.43 8.69
CA THR A 10 -7.46 -14.25 9.76
C THR A 10 -6.05 -13.80 10.11
N PHE A 11 -5.29 -13.32 9.13
CA PHE A 11 -3.97 -12.72 9.38
C PHE A 11 -4.07 -11.53 10.34
N PHE A 12 -5.02 -10.60 10.14
CA PHE A 12 -5.17 -9.44 11.02
C PHE A 12 -5.84 -9.75 12.37
N LYS A 13 -6.59 -10.86 12.47
CA LYS A 13 -7.23 -11.33 13.71
C LYS A 13 -6.73 -12.73 14.09
N PRO A 14 -5.44 -12.90 14.45
CA PRO A 14 -4.92 -14.22 14.76
C PRO A 14 -5.61 -14.82 15.98
N LYS A 15 -5.95 -16.10 15.91
CA LYS A 15 -6.54 -16.85 17.04
C LYS A 15 -5.47 -17.16 18.09
N LYS A 16 -5.07 -16.15 18.86
CA LYS A 16 -4.04 -16.29 19.91
C LYS A 16 -4.48 -17.24 21.03
N ALA A 17 -5.78 -17.31 21.33
CA ALA A 17 -6.32 -18.14 22.39
C ALA A 17 -5.88 -19.60 22.27
N LEU A 18 -5.87 -20.16 21.06
CA LEU A 18 -5.46 -21.54 20.83
C LEU A 18 -3.98 -21.79 21.17
N ARG A 19 -3.11 -20.80 21.00
CA ARG A 19 -1.70 -20.86 21.40
C ARG A 19 -1.54 -20.84 22.92
N TYR A 20 -2.29 -20.00 23.61
CA TYR A 20 -2.27 -19.95 25.08
C TYR A 20 -2.80 -21.23 25.70
N VAL A 21 -3.92 -21.76 25.17
CA VAL A 21 -4.49 -23.04 25.59
C VAL A 21 -3.49 -24.15 25.35
N GLY A 22 -2.88 -24.24 24.16
CA GLY A 22 -1.87 -25.26 23.84
C GLY A 22 -0.66 -25.19 24.76
N GLY A 23 -0.15 -23.97 25.00
CA GLY A 23 0.95 -23.75 25.94
C GLY A 23 0.61 -24.16 27.38
N ALA A 24 -0.58 -23.81 27.87
CA ALA A 24 -1.06 -24.20 29.18
C ALA A 24 -1.15 -25.72 29.35
N PHE A 25 -1.69 -26.44 28.35
CA PHE A 25 -1.73 -27.91 28.39
C PHE A 25 -0.34 -28.55 28.38
N CYS A 26 0.61 -28.02 27.60
CA CYS A 26 1.99 -28.48 27.62
C CYS A 26 2.66 -28.26 29.00
N LEU A 27 2.40 -27.11 29.63
CA LEU A 27 2.93 -26.81 30.97
C LEU A 27 2.29 -27.71 32.05
N LEU A 28 0.98 -27.98 31.95
CA LEU A 28 0.28 -28.89 32.86
C LEU A 28 0.77 -30.33 32.75
N ALA A 29 1.28 -30.75 31.60
CA ALA A 29 1.83 -32.11 31.43
C ALA A 29 3.02 -32.39 32.37
N VAL A 30 3.81 -31.36 32.72
CA VAL A 30 5.01 -31.51 33.58
C VAL A 30 4.64 -32.00 35.00
N PRO A 31 3.80 -31.29 35.80
CA PRO A 31 3.43 -31.77 37.13
C PRO A 31 2.66 -33.09 37.08
N VAL A 32 1.81 -33.30 36.06
CA VAL A 32 1.08 -34.57 35.90
C VAL A 32 2.01 -35.74 35.66
N PHE A 33 3.14 -35.52 34.96
CA PHE A 33 4.17 -36.56 34.76
C PHE A 33 4.78 -37.02 36.08
N PHE A 34 5.09 -36.09 36.96
CA PHE A 34 5.65 -36.45 38.29
C PHE A 34 4.66 -37.15 39.21
N MET A 35 3.34 -36.89 39.02
CA MET A 35 2.29 -37.47 39.85
C MET A 35 1.74 -38.80 39.31
N MET A 36 1.57 -38.91 37.99
CA MET A 36 0.80 -39.97 37.35
C MET A 36 1.55 -40.63 36.17
N GLY A 37 2.84 -40.36 35.98
CA GLY A 37 3.67 -40.98 34.95
C GLY A 37 3.09 -40.84 33.53
N THR A 38 2.77 -41.94 32.87
CA THR A 38 2.36 -41.97 31.47
C THR A 38 1.05 -41.24 31.17
N VAL A 39 0.18 -40.96 32.16
CA VAL A 39 -1.06 -40.21 31.99
C VAL A 39 -0.77 -38.76 31.55
N ALA A 40 0.43 -38.23 31.83
CA ALA A 40 0.86 -36.91 31.34
C ALA A 40 0.92 -36.77 29.82
N LEU A 41 0.97 -37.90 29.08
CA LEU A 41 0.94 -37.86 27.60
C LEU A 41 -0.36 -37.27 27.07
N ILE A 42 -1.49 -37.39 27.79
CA ILE A 42 -2.78 -36.87 27.33
C ILE A 42 -2.74 -35.34 27.22
N PRO A 43 -2.47 -34.56 28.28
CA PRO A 43 -2.40 -33.10 28.16
C PRO A 43 -1.28 -32.64 27.21
N LEU A 44 -0.17 -33.37 27.13
CA LEU A 44 0.91 -33.07 26.20
C LEU A 44 0.44 -33.18 24.74
N ILE A 45 -0.22 -34.26 24.36
CA ILE A 45 -0.76 -34.47 23.01
C ILE A 45 -1.78 -33.39 22.67
N ILE A 46 -2.70 -33.08 23.59
CA ILE A 46 -3.70 -32.02 23.41
C ILE A 46 -3.00 -30.67 23.19
N GLY A 47 -2.01 -30.35 24.02
CA GLY A 47 -1.22 -29.13 23.92
C GLY A 47 -0.53 -28.99 22.56
N VAL A 48 0.18 -30.02 22.13
CA VAL A 48 0.88 -30.08 20.85
C VAL A 48 -0.11 -29.94 19.68
N LEU A 49 -1.26 -30.65 19.70
CA LEU A 49 -2.29 -30.55 18.69
C LEU A 49 -2.86 -29.12 18.62
N CYS A 50 -3.15 -28.47 19.75
CA CYS A 50 -3.60 -27.10 19.80
C CYS A 50 -2.58 -26.13 19.20
N LEU A 51 -1.29 -26.31 19.48
CA LEU A 51 -0.21 -25.50 18.93
C LEU A 51 -0.07 -25.70 17.41
N PHE A 52 -0.15 -26.95 16.97
CA PHE A 52 -0.09 -27.30 15.54
C PHE A 52 -1.27 -26.70 14.76
N VAL A 53 -2.50 -26.94 15.23
CA VAL A 53 -3.73 -26.37 14.62
C VAL A 53 -3.68 -24.83 14.64
N SER A 54 -3.16 -24.23 15.72
CA SER A 54 -2.97 -22.77 15.77
C SER A 54 -2.00 -22.27 14.71
N ARG A 55 -0.98 -23.04 14.37
CA ARG A 55 -0.02 -22.70 13.32
C ARG A 55 -0.63 -22.80 11.94
N GLU A 56 -1.40 -23.84 11.67
CA GLU A 56 -2.07 -24.06 10.38
C GLU A 56 -3.20 -23.06 10.11
N ILE A 57 -3.96 -22.67 11.17
CA ILE A 57 -5.06 -21.70 11.03
C ILE A 57 -4.54 -20.27 10.86
N ASN A 58 -3.36 -19.96 11.39
CA ASN A 58 -2.81 -18.60 11.28
C ASN A 58 -2.03 -18.45 9.98
N VAL A 59 -2.59 -17.67 9.07
CA VAL A 59 -1.95 -17.33 7.78
C VAL A 59 -0.58 -16.71 8.01
N ARG A 60 0.40 -17.10 7.22
CA ARG A 60 1.75 -16.56 7.25
C ARG A 60 1.78 -15.18 6.60
N GLY A 61 2.54 -14.26 7.18
CA GLY A 61 2.71 -12.92 6.60
C GLY A 61 3.26 -12.96 5.16
N SER A 62 4.11 -13.95 4.84
CA SER A 62 4.65 -14.14 3.49
C SER A 62 3.58 -14.46 2.43
N GLU A 63 2.56 -15.23 2.79
CA GLU A 63 1.45 -15.53 1.87
C GLU A 63 0.61 -14.29 1.56
N VAL A 64 0.42 -13.43 2.57
CA VAL A 64 -0.28 -12.15 2.41
C VAL A 64 0.56 -11.19 1.57
N GLU A 65 1.87 -11.09 1.83
CA GLU A 65 2.80 -10.26 1.06
C GLU A 65 2.85 -10.68 -0.42
N GLU A 66 2.81 -11.99 -0.71
CA GLU A 66 2.78 -12.51 -2.08
C GLU A 66 1.48 -12.12 -2.81
N GLN A 67 0.32 -12.21 -2.13
CA GLN A 67 -0.96 -11.79 -2.69
C GLN A 67 -0.96 -10.28 -2.98
N ILE A 68 -0.45 -9.46 -2.04
CA ILE A 68 -0.32 -8.02 -2.23
C ILE A 68 0.56 -7.73 -3.44
N LYS A 69 1.74 -8.35 -3.51
CA LYS A 69 2.67 -8.17 -4.61
C LYS A 69 2.03 -8.53 -5.95
N THR A 70 1.38 -9.68 -6.04
CA THR A 70 0.72 -10.14 -7.28
C THR A 70 -0.33 -9.13 -7.76
N GLU A 71 -1.14 -8.61 -6.85
CA GLU A 71 -2.19 -7.65 -7.20
C GLU A 71 -1.62 -6.28 -7.55
N THR A 72 -0.63 -5.81 -6.82
CA THR A 72 0.03 -4.54 -7.12
C THR A 72 0.81 -4.60 -8.44
N ASP A 73 1.49 -5.70 -8.73
CA ASP A 73 2.18 -5.89 -10.03
C ASP A 73 1.17 -5.88 -11.19
N ARG A 74 0.00 -6.51 -11.03
CA ARG A 74 -1.08 -6.50 -12.02
C ARG A 74 -1.60 -5.10 -12.27
N LEU A 75 -1.98 -4.37 -11.21
CA LEU A 75 -2.50 -3.00 -11.31
C LEU A 75 -1.45 -2.04 -11.88
N SER A 76 -0.20 -2.17 -11.46
CA SER A 76 0.90 -1.36 -12.01
C SER A 76 1.06 -1.58 -13.52
N ALA A 77 1.03 -2.83 -13.97
CA ALA A 77 1.12 -3.14 -15.39
C ALA A 77 -0.08 -2.60 -16.20
N GLU A 78 -1.30 -2.68 -15.65
CA GLU A 78 -2.50 -2.12 -16.28
C GLU A 78 -2.43 -0.60 -16.42
N LEU A 79 -1.96 0.09 -15.36
CA LEU A 79 -1.79 1.54 -15.39
C LEU A 79 -0.65 1.98 -16.31
N GLU A 80 0.46 1.23 -16.34
CA GLU A 80 1.55 1.48 -17.28
C GLU A 80 1.08 1.32 -18.73
N ASP A 81 0.37 0.27 -19.07
CA ASP A 81 -0.15 0.05 -20.43
C ASP A 81 -1.11 1.17 -20.87
N LYS A 82 -1.95 1.64 -19.94
CA LYS A 82 -2.95 2.69 -20.20
C LYS A 82 -2.32 4.08 -20.41
N TYR A 83 -1.33 4.45 -19.59
CA TYR A 83 -0.85 5.84 -19.50
C TYR A 83 0.59 6.07 -19.98
N TYR A 84 1.37 5.03 -20.24
CA TYR A 84 2.73 5.19 -20.73
C TYR A 84 2.78 5.67 -22.18
N ASP A 85 3.50 6.77 -22.42
CA ASP A 85 3.74 7.28 -23.78
C ASP A 85 5.09 6.79 -24.31
N VAL A 86 5.06 5.81 -25.22
CA VAL A 86 6.25 5.26 -25.86
C VAL A 86 6.96 6.28 -26.75
N LYS A 87 6.22 7.26 -27.31
CA LYS A 87 6.77 8.28 -28.21
C LYS A 87 7.47 9.41 -27.48
N HIS A 88 7.00 9.71 -26.28
CA HIS A 88 7.53 10.79 -25.43
C HIS A 88 7.76 10.25 -24.01
N PRO A 89 8.78 9.40 -23.82
CA PRO A 89 8.99 8.70 -22.54
C PRO A 89 9.55 9.59 -21.41
N TYR A 90 9.71 10.89 -21.63
CA TYR A 90 10.26 11.81 -20.65
C TYR A 90 9.31 12.97 -20.32
N PRO A 91 9.08 13.27 -19.03
CA PRO A 91 9.59 12.51 -17.90
C PRO A 91 8.96 11.11 -17.83
N LYS A 92 9.76 10.14 -17.40
CA LYS A 92 9.32 8.75 -17.30
C LYS A 92 8.11 8.67 -16.35
N MET A 93 7.08 7.93 -16.75
CA MET A 93 5.94 7.64 -15.89
C MET A 93 6.40 7.09 -14.53
N MET A 94 5.82 7.62 -13.46
CA MET A 94 6.01 7.14 -12.10
C MET A 94 4.83 6.23 -11.73
N VAL A 95 5.12 5.00 -11.33
CA VAL A 95 4.14 4.11 -10.70
C VAL A 95 4.64 3.78 -9.31
N THR A 96 3.81 3.99 -8.32
CA THR A 96 4.14 3.74 -6.92
C THR A 96 3.07 2.89 -6.24
N VAL A 97 3.51 2.05 -5.32
CA VAL A 97 2.65 1.21 -4.49
C VAL A 97 2.89 1.57 -3.03
N VAL A 98 1.86 2.02 -2.36
CA VAL A 98 1.95 2.40 -0.95
C VAL A 98 0.82 1.75 -0.16
N GLY A 99 1.17 1.22 1.03
CA GLY A 99 0.16 0.81 1.99
C GLY A 99 -0.56 2.04 2.56
N ASP A 100 -1.87 1.96 2.66
CA ASP A 100 -2.63 3.01 3.32
C ASP A 100 -2.42 2.93 4.83
N TYR A 101 -1.68 3.90 5.38
CA TYR A 101 -1.35 4.00 6.79
C TYR A 101 -1.96 5.25 7.45
N VAL A 102 -2.59 6.11 6.67
CA VAL A 102 -2.99 7.46 7.07
C VAL A 102 -4.49 7.60 7.24
N THR A 103 -5.28 6.77 6.56
CA THR A 103 -6.74 6.91 6.62
C THR A 103 -7.23 6.56 8.02
N GLU A 104 -7.52 7.58 8.82
CA GLU A 104 -8.30 7.50 10.05
C GLU A 104 -9.74 7.10 9.69
N GLY A 105 -9.95 5.83 9.35
CA GLY A 105 -11.23 5.26 9.03
C GLY A 105 -11.50 4.02 9.86
N GLU A 106 -12.73 3.85 10.32
CA GLU A 106 -13.17 2.59 10.90
C GLU A 106 -12.92 1.46 9.88
N GLY A 107 -12.01 0.55 10.21
CA GLY A 107 -11.77 -0.64 9.39
C GLY A 107 -10.34 -0.87 8.96
N LEU A 108 -9.47 0.14 8.92
CA LEU A 108 -8.05 -0.07 8.61
C LEU A 108 -7.38 -0.95 9.68
N LYS A 109 -6.73 -2.01 9.25
CA LYS A 109 -6.00 -2.93 10.13
C LYS A 109 -4.54 -2.96 9.73
N MET A 110 -3.67 -2.90 10.74
CA MET A 110 -2.24 -3.04 10.55
C MET A 110 -1.70 -4.20 11.38
N ARG A 111 -0.72 -4.90 10.82
CA ARG A 111 0.01 -5.94 11.52
C ARG A 111 1.44 -6.01 11.01
N ARG A 112 2.38 -6.18 11.94
CA ARG A 112 3.76 -6.45 11.59
C ARG A 112 3.93 -7.90 11.14
N SER A 113 4.56 -8.10 9.97
CA SER A 113 4.90 -9.45 9.47
C SER A 113 6.04 -10.07 10.28
N SER A 114 6.29 -11.35 10.07
CA SER A 114 7.43 -12.05 10.67
C SER A 114 8.79 -11.49 10.22
N LEU A 115 8.83 -10.84 9.08
CA LEU A 115 10.00 -10.16 8.52
C LEU A 115 10.17 -8.71 9.02
N GLY A 116 9.29 -8.28 9.94
CA GLY A 116 9.35 -6.94 10.54
C GLY A 116 8.70 -5.83 9.69
N LYS A 117 8.15 -6.14 8.52
CA LYS A 117 7.42 -5.19 7.68
C LYS A 117 6.02 -4.92 8.23
N ASN A 118 5.56 -3.68 8.13
CA ASN A 118 4.19 -3.34 8.42
C ASN A 118 3.31 -3.71 7.21
N ILE A 119 2.29 -4.52 7.44
CA ILE A 119 1.26 -4.89 6.47
C ILE A 119 -0.02 -4.18 6.89
N THR A 120 -0.61 -3.43 5.99
CA THR A 120 -1.92 -2.79 6.15
C THR A 120 -3.01 -3.62 5.44
N SER A 121 -4.27 -3.37 5.79
CA SER A 121 -5.40 -4.02 5.12
C SER A 121 -5.81 -3.34 3.81
N ARG A 122 -5.24 -2.16 3.48
CA ARG A 122 -5.56 -1.39 2.28
C ARG A 122 -4.27 -0.92 1.60
N TYR A 123 -4.27 -0.94 0.28
CA TYR A 123 -3.17 -0.50 -0.57
C TYR A 123 -3.66 0.46 -1.65
N ARG A 124 -2.76 1.34 -2.08
CA ARG A 124 -2.95 2.26 -3.21
C ARG A 124 -1.87 1.99 -4.24
N VAL A 125 -2.26 1.93 -5.49
CA VAL A 125 -1.35 1.98 -6.64
C VAL A 125 -1.62 3.29 -7.35
N VAL A 126 -0.61 4.12 -7.47
CA VAL A 126 -0.70 5.45 -8.08
C VAL A 126 0.21 5.51 -9.28
N ALA A 127 -0.33 5.93 -10.41
CA ALA A 127 0.42 6.20 -11.63
C ALA A 127 0.31 7.67 -12.00
N ILE A 128 1.45 8.29 -12.30
CA ILE A 128 1.53 9.68 -12.77
C ILE A 128 2.39 9.69 -14.02
N GLY A 129 1.88 10.20 -15.11
CA GLY A 129 2.57 10.23 -16.39
C GLY A 129 2.23 11.47 -17.20
N THR A 130 3.03 11.74 -18.24
CA THR A 130 2.82 12.87 -19.14
C THR A 130 2.63 12.36 -20.57
N LYS A 131 1.67 12.93 -21.28
CA LYS A 131 1.36 12.60 -22.67
C LYS A 131 0.72 13.77 -23.38
N ASN A 132 1.20 14.10 -24.58
CA ASN A 132 0.62 15.13 -25.44
C ASN A 132 0.42 16.49 -24.74
N GLY A 133 1.34 16.93 -23.89
CA GLY A 133 1.23 18.21 -23.18
C GLY A 133 0.31 18.19 -21.96
N ARG A 134 -0.16 17.04 -21.53
CA ARG A 134 -1.03 16.83 -20.37
C ARG A 134 -0.37 15.95 -19.33
N LEU A 135 -0.68 16.19 -18.08
CA LEU A 135 -0.39 15.30 -16.96
C LEU A 135 -1.60 14.37 -16.75
N TYR A 136 -1.33 13.08 -16.69
CA TYR A 136 -2.32 12.06 -16.34
C TYR A 136 -2.01 11.52 -14.97
N TYR A 137 -3.03 11.32 -14.18
CA TYR A 137 -2.91 10.63 -12.91
C TYR A 137 -4.00 9.56 -12.80
N ALA A 138 -3.66 8.45 -12.19
CA ALA A 138 -4.60 7.40 -11.85
C ALA A 138 -4.24 6.80 -10.50
N GLU A 139 -5.24 6.49 -9.70
CA GLU A 139 -5.14 5.88 -8.40
C GLU A 139 -6.11 4.71 -8.30
N GLU A 140 -5.60 3.56 -7.86
CA GLU A 140 -6.37 2.35 -7.59
C GLU A 140 -6.20 2.01 -6.11
N CYS A 141 -7.29 2.06 -5.35
CA CYS A 141 -7.31 1.66 -3.95
C CYS A 141 -8.00 0.32 -3.81
N PHE A 142 -7.38 -0.61 -3.08
CA PHE A 142 -7.99 -1.91 -2.83
C PHE A 142 -7.71 -2.41 -1.41
N SER A 143 -8.66 -3.17 -0.87
CA SER A 143 -8.52 -3.85 0.40
C SER A 143 -8.12 -5.31 0.19
N ILE A 144 -7.24 -5.81 1.04
CA ILE A 144 -6.87 -7.24 1.04
C ILE A 144 -7.76 -8.09 1.95
N ILE A 145 -8.70 -7.46 2.65
CA ILE A 145 -9.63 -8.12 3.58
C ILE A 145 -11.10 -7.97 3.18
N ASP A 146 -11.40 -7.11 2.21
CA ASP A 146 -12.77 -6.82 1.77
C ASP A 146 -12.80 -6.55 0.27
N ASP A 147 -13.53 -7.36 -0.49
CA ASP A 147 -13.65 -7.25 -1.94
C ASP A 147 -14.54 -6.08 -2.40
N SER A 148 -15.39 -5.60 -1.51
CA SER A 148 -16.24 -4.43 -1.78
C SER A 148 -15.52 -3.09 -1.55
N ASP A 149 -14.36 -3.09 -0.87
CA ASP A 149 -13.56 -1.92 -0.58
C ASP A 149 -12.50 -1.70 -1.69
N TYR A 150 -13.00 -1.27 -2.84
CA TYR A 150 -12.24 -0.91 -4.02
C TYR A 150 -12.69 0.44 -4.53
N SER A 151 -11.76 1.30 -4.89
CA SER A 151 -12.04 2.57 -5.53
C SER A 151 -10.96 2.90 -6.56
N SER A 152 -11.35 3.56 -7.63
CA SER A 152 -10.43 4.12 -8.60
C SER A 152 -10.73 5.60 -8.81
N SER A 153 -9.69 6.37 -9.08
CA SER A 153 -9.76 7.79 -9.41
C SER A 153 -8.76 8.07 -10.53
N GLU A 154 -9.15 8.86 -11.49
CA GLU A 154 -8.27 9.29 -12.57
C GLU A 154 -8.57 10.74 -12.96
N GLY A 155 -7.58 11.41 -13.51
CA GLY A 155 -7.70 12.76 -14.02
C GLY A 155 -6.58 13.10 -14.99
N ASP A 156 -6.82 14.13 -15.78
CA ASP A 156 -5.83 14.70 -16.68
C ASP A 156 -5.92 16.23 -16.64
N PHE A 157 -4.77 16.88 -16.75
CA PHE A 157 -4.61 18.31 -16.58
C PHE A 157 -3.68 18.86 -17.66
N ASP A 158 -4.00 20.01 -18.24
CA ASP A 158 -3.10 20.73 -19.12
C ASP A 158 -1.93 21.32 -18.30
N PHE A 159 -0.72 21.36 -18.87
CA PHE A 159 0.46 21.78 -18.09
C PHE A 159 0.40 23.25 -17.65
N ASP A 160 -0.28 24.12 -18.40
CA ASP A 160 -0.47 25.53 -18.09
C ASP A 160 -1.47 25.76 -16.94
N GLU A 161 -2.36 24.81 -16.68
CA GLU A 161 -3.27 24.80 -15.53
C GLU A 161 -2.55 24.44 -14.21
N LEU A 162 -1.29 23.98 -14.29
CA LEU A 162 -0.54 23.47 -13.15
C LEU A 162 0.53 24.47 -12.68
N ALA A 163 0.59 24.71 -11.36
CA ALA A 163 1.63 25.55 -10.76
C ALA A 163 2.91 24.78 -10.49
N ARG A 164 2.78 23.72 -9.71
CA ARG A 164 3.89 22.91 -9.25
C ARG A 164 3.44 21.58 -8.67
N VAL A 165 4.41 20.71 -8.49
CA VAL A 165 4.32 19.55 -7.61
C VAL A 165 5.05 19.87 -6.31
N GLU A 166 4.43 19.60 -5.19
CA GLU A 166 5.06 19.56 -3.88
C GLU A 166 5.36 18.10 -3.53
N TYR A 167 6.56 17.86 -3.01
CA TYR A 167 7.00 16.53 -2.59
C TYR A 167 7.78 16.66 -1.28
N GLY A 168 7.42 15.82 -0.31
CA GLY A 168 8.06 15.85 0.99
C GLY A 168 7.45 14.83 1.96
N PRO A 169 7.97 14.79 3.18
CA PRO A 169 7.47 13.86 4.21
C PRO A 169 6.01 14.19 4.58
N ALA A 170 5.19 13.15 4.72
CA ALA A 170 3.82 13.25 5.20
C ALA A 170 3.80 13.68 6.68
N GLU A 171 3.17 14.80 6.97
CA GLU A 171 3.04 15.30 8.34
C GLU A 171 2.04 14.46 9.15
N GLY A 172 2.42 14.06 10.38
CA GLY A 172 1.54 13.32 11.28
C GLY A 172 1.28 11.85 10.91
N ALA A 173 1.97 11.32 9.89
CA ALA A 173 1.79 9.93 9.46
C ALA A 173 2.26 8.93 10.53
N THR A 174 1.44 7.92 10.80
CA THR A 174 1.78 6.82 11.72
C THR A 174 2.97 5.99 11.23
N VAL A 175 3.13 5.85 9.92
CA VAL A 175 4.27 5.23 9.26
C VAL A 175 4.92 6.27 8.36
N PRO A 176 6.21 6.58 8.55
CA PRO A 176 6.91 7.56 7.74
C PRO A 176 6.84 7.21 6.25
N HIS A 177 6.37 8.14 5.44
CA HIS A 177 6.36 8.09 3.98
C HIS A 177 6.42 9.50 3.42
N SER A 178 6.70 9.64 2.13
CA SER A 178 6.60 10.92 1.43
C SER A 178 5.26 11.05 0.72
N GLU A 179 4.86 12.27 0.42
CA GLU A 179 3.66 12.59 -0.35
C GLU A 179 4.02 13.43 -1.57
N PHE A 180 3.25 13.22 -2.62
CA PHE A 180 3.24 13.99 -3.84
C PHE A 180 1.92 14.75 -3.90
N ALA A 181 1.97 16.07 -3.95
CA ALA A 181 0.79 16.92 -4.08
C ALA A 181 0.86 17.75 -5.36
N LEU A 182 -0.21 17.73 -6.16
CA LEU A 182 -0.34 18.52 -7.36
C LEU A 182 -1.08 19.83 -7.05
N ILE A 183 -0.47 20.95 -7.39
CA ILE A 183 -1.01 22.29 -7.13
C ILE A 183 -1.38 22.97 -8.44
N SER A 184 -2.61 23.48 -8.54
CA SER A 184 -3.09 24.23 -9.69
C SER A 184 -2.42 25.60 -9.81
N ALA A 185 -2.53 26.23 -10.98
CA ALA A 185 -2.05 27.60 -11.22
C ALA A 185 -2.67 28.64 -10.28
N GLU A 186 -3.88 28.37 -9.77
CA GLU A 186 -4.57 29.19 -8.76
C GLU A 186 -4.06 28.96 -7.33
N GLY A 187 -3.12 28.04 -7.13
CA GLY A 187 -2.57 27.68 -5.82
C GLY A 187 -3.43 26.70 -5.02
N LYS A 188 -4.43 26.08 -5.62
CA LYS A 188 -5.29 25.10 -4.97
C LYS A 188 -4.69 23.69 -5.13
N GLU A 189 -4.69 22.91 -4.06
CA GLU A 189 -4.35 21.50 -4.13
C GLU A 189 -5.42 20.73 -4.94
N ILE A 190 -4.98 20.02 -5.98
CA ILE A 190 -5.83 19.20 -6.84
C ILE A 190 -5.97 17.80 -6.25
N PHE A 191 -4.82 17.17 -5.94
CA PHE A 191 -4.78 15.88 -5.25
C PHE A 191 -3.48 15.74 -4.45
N ARG A 192 -3.48 14.83 -3.49
CA ARG A 192 -2.33 14.43 -2.69
C ARG A 192 -2.30 12.91 -2.57
N VAL A 193 -1.17 12.31 -2.89
CA VAL A 193 -1.01 10.85 -2.89
C VAL A 193 0.32 10.46 -2.25
N PRO A 194 0.38 9.29 -1.60
CA PRO A 194 1.65 8.77 -1.11
C PRO A 194 2.65 8.52 -2.25
N ALA A 195 3.92 8.77 -1.98
CA ALA A 195 5.01 8.59 -2.93
C ALA A 195 6.23 7.93 -2.25
N PRO A 196 7.07 7.20 -3.02
CA PRO A 196 8.31 6.66 -2.51
C PRO A 196 9.26 7.77 -2.04
N THR A 197 10.02 7.51 -0.98
CA THR A 197 11.07 8.41 -0.51
C THR A 197 12.39 7.97 -1.16
N ASP A 198 12.62 8.39 -2.39
CA ASP A 198 13.83 8.07 -3.15
C ASP A 198 14.23 9.20 -4.12
N TYR A 199 15.49 9.16 -4.54
CA TYR A 199 16.06 10.13 -5.47
C TYR A 199 15.37 10.14 -6.84
N THR A 200 14.84 9.02 -7.30
CA THR A 200 14.16 8.95 -8.60
C THR A 200 12.87 9.75 -8.56
N THR A 201 12.13 9.67 -7.47
CA THR A 201 10.90 10.44 -7.25
C THR A 201 11.21 11.94 -7.13
N GLU A 202 12.25 12.32 -6.38
CA GLU A 202 12.68 13.73 -6.28
C GLU A 202 12.99 14.31 -7.66
N LYS A 203 13.79 13.60 -8.45
CA LYS A 203 14.14 14.04 -9.80
C LYS A 203 12.92 14.13 -10.71
N TYR A 204 11.99 13.18 -10.62
CA TYR A 204 10.75 13.22 -11.39
C TYR A 204 9.92 14.46 -11.08
N VAL A 205 9.82 14.84 -9.81
CA VAL A 205 9.14 16.06 -9.36
C VAL A 205 9.83 17.32 -9.88
N GLU A 206 11.16 17.37 -9.84
CA GLU A 206 11.92 18.49 -10.41
C GLU A 206 11.66 18.65 -11.91
N ASP A 207 11.68 17.55 -12.65
CA ASP A 207 11.44 17.53 -14.10
C ASP A 207 10.00 18.02 -14.42
N LEU A 208 8.98 17.59 -13.66
CA LEU A 208 7.61 18.07 -13.82
C LEU A 208 7.50 19.58 -13.55
N ASN A 209 8.12 20.06 -12.49
CA ASN A 209 8.09 21.49 -12.13
C ASN A 209 8.72 22.37 -13.21
N VAL A 210 9.77 21.90 -13.87
CA VAL A 210 10.40 22.60 -15.02
C VAL A 210 9.43 22.66 -16.20
N ILE A 211 8.73 21.55 -16.49
CA ILE A 211 7.75 21.46 -17.60
C ILE A 211 6.59 22.42 -17.36
N PHE A 212 6.00 22.43 -16.15
CA PHE A 212 4.88 23.32 -15.83
C PHE A 212 5.27 24.80 -15.89
N ALA A 213 6.44 25.15 -15.35
CA ALA A 213 6.94 26.52 -15.44
C ALA A 213 7.12 26.99 -16.89
N ARG A 214 7.63 26.10 -17.76
CA ARG A 214 7.80 26.39 -19.19
C ARG A 214 6.45 26.57 -19.91
N ALA A 215 5.51 25.65 -19.69
CA ALA A 215 4.18 25.73 -20.32
C ALA A 215 3.44 27.03 -19.97
N ARG A 216 3.49 27.44 -18.70
CA ARG A 216 2.89 28.73 -18.26
C ARG A 216 3.54 29.95 -18.89
N ASN A 217 4.87 29.94 -19.03
CA ASN A 217 5.58 31.06 -19.69
C ASN A 217 5.23 31.14 -21.18
N GLU A 218 5.03 30.01 -21.85
CA GLU A 218 4.61 29.96 -23.25
C GLU A 218 3.14 30.41 -23.44
N ALA A 219 2.25 30.10 -22.50
CA ALA A 219 0.87 30.54 -22.47
C ALA A 219 0.77 32.07 -22.21
N GLY A 220 1.46 32.58 -21.18
CA GLY A 220 1.47 34.02 -20.85
C GLY A 220 2.15 34.90 -21.91
N GLY A 221 3.08 34.33 -22.68
CA GLY A 221 3.71 35.07 -23.81
C GLY A 221 2.80 35.26 -25.03
N LYS A 222 1.70 34.50 -25.15
CA LYS A 222 0.73 34.65 -26.24
C LYS A 222 -0.32 35.74 -25.99
N GLU A 223 -0.64 36.03 -24.72
CA GLU A 223 -1.58 37.10 -24.35
C GLU A 223 -1.06 38.53 -24.52
N THR A 224 0.27 38.71 -24.64
CA THR A 224 0.90 40.04 -24.79
C THR A 224 1.09 40.49 -26.23
N THR A 225 0.61 39.72 -27.22
CA THR A 225 0.81 39.98 -28.66
C THR A 225 -0.49 40.27 -29.42
N GLU A 226 -1.63 40.42 -28.76
CA GLU A 226 -2.89 40.94 -29.31
C GLU A 226 -3.15 42.38 -28.79
#